data_4777455c29c526b8150a6ee6784ba08f
#
_entry.id   4777455c29c526b8150a6ee6784ba08f
#
_cell.length_a   1.000
_cell.length_b   1.000
_cell.length_c   1.000
_cell.angle_alpha   90.00
_cell.angle_beta   90.00
_cell.angle_gamma   90.00
#
_symmetry.space_group_name_H-M   'P 1'
#
loop_
_entity.id
_entity.type
_entity.pdbx_description
1 polymer ?
#
loop_
_entity_poly.entity_id
_entity_poly.type
_entity_poly.pdbx_seq_one_letter_code
_entity_poly.pdbx_strand_id
1 'polypeptide(L)'
;MRVDTATLVERSSDRLRWDDLDLESFRSRPLDPSALRCIKYMHDVEFHTVCYLRELLLTPAHSDARVTAFLTMWTFQEYWHGEALAAVLAAHGEEHGEERVGAVRRKLGARDKARPLFMALGGWIGGSDFTAVHMTWGAVNEWTTQTGYSQLSQRAGHPVLSALLKRIMRQEGRHIDFHAGEAADRLSASRRAQRLTRMALRHFWAPVGSGVMPAEEVDFLAEYLLGDESGRAAARRIDRQIDRLPGLSGLHLVEKVTADRVPAAAAATDDEAVSQAA
;
A
#
# COMPACT_ATOMS: atom_id res chain seq x y z
N MET A 1 -6.84 1.71 22.03
CA MET A 1 -7.91 2.75 22.20
C MET A 1 -8.75 2.73 20.93
N ARG A 2 -10.02 2.46 21.04
CA ARG A 2 -10.91 2.34 19.87
C ARG A 2 -11.10 3.70 19.20
N VAL A 3 -10.82 3.80 17.91
CA VAL A 3 -11.02 5.04 17.14
C VAL A 3 -12.53 5.33 17.08
N ASP A 4 -12.94 6.55 17.41
CA ASP A 4 -14.34 6.97 17.26
C ASP A 4 -14.66 7.21 15.79
N THR A 5 -15.56 6.39 15.24
CA THR A 5 -15.90 6.38 13.81
C THR A 5 -16.55 7.70 13.36
N ALA A 6 -17.40 8.31 14.20
CA ALA A 6 -18.03 9.58 13.85
C ALA A 6 -16.98 10.70 13.72
N THR A 7 -16.11 10.82 14.70
CA THR A 7 -14.96 11.76 14.66
C THR A 7 -14.03 11.47 13.47
N LEU A 8 -13.80 10.18 13.14
CA LEU A 8 -12.97 9.81 11.99
C LEU A 8 -13.59 10.28 10.68
N VAL A 9 -14.88 10.00 10.46
CA VAL A 9 -15.61 10.40 9.25
C VAL A 9 -15.66 11.93 9.13
N GLU A 10 -15.95 12.65 10.22
CA GLU A 10 -15.98 14.11 10.23
C GLU A 10 -14.62 14.71 9.82
N ARG A 11 -13.52 14.20 10.41
CA ARG A 11 -12.15 14.65 10.08
C ARG A 11 -11.68 14.23 8.68
N SER A 12 -12.38 13.32 8.04
CA SER A 12 -12.01 12.73 6.75
C SER A 12 -12.95 13.14 5.63
N SER A 13 -13.93 14.03 5.90
CA SER A 13 -14.89 14.54 4.91
C SER A 13 -14.24 15.45 3.86
N ASP A 14 -13.07 16.03 4.15
CA ASP A 14 -12.37 16.88 3.21
C ASP A 14 -11.58 16.07 2.19
N ARG A 15 -11.76 16.42 0.91
CA ARG A 15 -10.91 15.91 -0.16
C ARG A 15 -9.47 16.38 0.02
N LEU A 16 -8.51 15.58 -0.46
CA LEU A 16 -7.13 16.01 -0.58
C LEU A 16 -7.04 17.23 -1.51
N ARG A 17 -6.32 18.26 -1.09
CA ARG A 17 -6.12 19.49 -1.88
C ARG A 17 -4.66 19.64 -2.25
N TRP A 18 -4.41 20.10 -3.47
CA TRP A 18 -3.08 20.43 -4.00
C TRP A 18 -3.09 21.68 -4.88
N ASP A 19 -4.22 22.41 -4.91
CA ASP A 19 -4.43 23.57 -5.76
C ASP A 19 -3.43 24.72 -5.46
N ASP A 20 -2.83 24.72 -4.28
CA ASP A 20 -1.81 25.67 -3.82
C ASP A 20 -0.37 25.19 -4.07
N LEU A 21 -0.17 24.03 -4.68
CA LEU A 21 1.15 23.52 -5.03
C LEU A 21 1.54 23.96 -6.46
N ASP A 22 2.77 24.42 -6.63
CA ASP A 22 3.32 24.83 -7.92
C ASP A 22 3.68 23.61 -8.78
N LEU A 23 2.68 22.97 -9.40
CA LEU A 23 2.90 21.84 -10.30
C LEU A 23 3.63 22.26 -11.60
N GLU A 24 3.60 23.53 -11.99
CA GLU A 24 4.35 24.03 -13.14
C GLU A 24 5.87 23.91 -12.94
N SER A 25 6.34 23.88 -11.68
CA SER A 25 7.74 23.66 -11.36
C SER A 25 8.30 22.34 -11.91
N PHE A 26 7.46 21.35 -12.17
CA PHE A 26 7.87 20.08 -12.80
C PHE A 26 8.37 20.29 -14.25
N ARG A 27 7.97 21.36 -14.93
CA ARG A 27 8.52 21.68 -16.28
C ARG A 27 9.98 22.09 -16.24
N SER A 28 10.37 22.84 -15.21
CA SER A 28 11.76 23.30 -15.05
C SER A 28 12.63 22.27 -14.31
N ARG A 29 12.01 21.45 -13.48
CA ARG A 29 12.69 20.38 -12.72
C ARG A 29 11.86 19.10 -12.78
N PRO A 30 11.89 18.36 -13.90
CA PRO A 30 11.13 17.14 -14.03
C PRO A 30 11.62 16.05 -13.06
N LEU A 31 10.74 15.15 -12.72
CA LEU A 31 11.10 13.93 -11.97
C LEU A 31 11.95 13.03 -12.85
N ASP A 32 12.88 12.31 -12.23
CA ASP A 32 13.62 11.27 -12.93
C ASP A 32 12.67 10.14 -13.40
N PRO A 33 13.06 9.38 -14.45
CA PRO A 33 12.18 8.34 -15.01
C PRO A 33 11.74 7.27 -14.01
N SER A 34 12.58 6.93 -13.02
CA SER A 34 12.26 5.92 -12.01
C SER A 34 11.24 6.44 -11.01
N ALA A 35 11.38 7.69 -10.56
CA ALA A 35 10.38 8.35 -9.72
C ALA A 35 9.04 8.45 -10.45
N LEU A 36 9.05 8.82 -11.72
CA LEU A 36 7.84 8.93 -12.53
C LEU A 36 7.16 7.57 -12.76
N ARG A 37 7.95 6.51 -12.99
CA ARG A 37 7.46 5.13 -13.07
C ARG A 37 6.81 4.70 -11.75
N CYS A 38 7.40 5.06 -10.61
CA CYS A 38 6.84 4.81 -9.29
C CYS A 38 5.50 5.55 -9.09
N ILE A 39 5.40 6.82 -9.50
CA ILE A 39 4.14 7.58 -9.46
C ILE A 39 3.06 6.91 -10.31
N LYS A 40 3.38 6.43 -11.52
CA LYS A 40 2.44 5.70 -12.37
C LYS A 40 1.89 4.46 -11.67
N TYR A 41 2.78 3.69 -11.04
CA TYR A 41 2.38 2.51 -10.29
C TYR A 41 1.43 2.87 -9.14
N MET A 42 1.80 3.84 -8.32
CA MET A 42 1.00 4.26 -7.17
C MET A 42 -0.36 4.79 -7.63
N HIS A 43 -0.42 5.64 -8.66
CA HIS A 43 -1.67 6.11 -9.27
C HIS A 43 -2.62 4.96 -9.62
N ASP A 44 -2.11 3.94 -10.32
CA ASP A 44 -2.94 2.81 -10.76
C ASP A 44 -3.48 2.00 -9.58
N VAL A 45 -2.69 1.85 -8.53
CA VAL A 45 -3.05 1.12 -7.31
C VAL A 45 -4.10 1.89 -6.49
N GLU A 46 -3.94 3.20 -6.31
CA GLU A 46 -4.91 4.04 -5.60
C GLU A 46 -6.30 3.94 -6.24
N PHE A 47 -6.38 4.09 -7.55
CA PHE A 47 -7.65 3.94 -8.27
C PHE A 47 -8.19 2.50 -8.26
N HIS A 48 -7.36 1.49 -7.95
CA HIS A 48 -7.83 0.10 -7.87
C HIS A 48 -8.50 -0.23 -6.53
N THR A 49 -8.36 0.59 -5.52
CA THR A 49 -8.92 0.40 -4.17
C THR A 49 -10.42 0.11 -4.18
N VAL A 50 -11.19 0.74 -5.07
CA VAL A 50 -12.63 0.45 -5.23
C VAL A 50 -12.90 -1.01 -5.65
N CYS A 51 -11.99 -1.65 -6.38
CA CYS A 51 -12.12 -3.07 -6.73
C CYS A 51 -11.88 -3.97 -5.51
N TYR A 52 -10.96 -3.57 -4.64
CA TYR A 52 -10.73 -4.24 -3.36
C TYR A 52 -11.92 -4.06 -2.40
N LEU A 53 -12.53 -2.88 -2.37
CA LEU A 53 -13.77 -2.64 -1.60
C LEU A 53 -14.86 -3.65 -1.98
N ARG A 54 -15.05 -3.94 -3.27
CA ARG A 54 -15.98 -4.96 -3.75
C ARG A 54 -15.75 -6.31 -3.07
N GLU A 55 -14.50 -6.71 -2.92
CA GLU A 55 -14.12 -7.98 -2.28
C GLU A 55 -14.44 -7.98 -0.77
N LEU A 56 -14.15 -6.89 -0.09
CA LEU A 56 -14.47 -6.72 1.33
C LEU A 56 -15.98 -6.85 1.60
N LEU A 57 -16.79 -6.23 0.75
CA LEU A 57 -18.25 -6.25 0.88
C LEU A 57 -18.89 -7.63 0.60
N LEU A 58 -18.16 -8.56 0.00
CA LEU A 58 -18.59 -9.96 -0.16
C LEU A 58 -18.31 -10.83 1.09
N THR A 59 -17.70 -10.28 2.12
CA THR A 59 -17.34 -10.97 3.36
C THR A 59 -18.21 -10.47 4.54
N PRO A 60 -18.17 -11.11 5.71
CA PRO A 60 -18.90 -10.62 6.89
C PRO A 60 -18.57 -9.20 7.33
N ALA A 61 -17.52 -8.58 6.78
CA ALA A 61 -17.19 -7.17 7.03
C ALA A 61 -18.33 -6.21 6.66
N HIS A 62 -19.17 -6.56 5.65
CA HIS A 62 -20.34 -5.75 5.26
C HIS A 62 -21.38 -5.60 6.36
N SER A 63 -21.46 -6.55 7.30
CA SER A 63 -22.43 -6.52 8.41
C SER A 63 -21.97 -5.65 9.58
N ASP A 64 -20.72 -5.19 9.58
CA ASP A 64 -20.19 -4.33 10.63
C ASP A 64 -20.35 -2.86 10.22
N ALA A 65 -21.30 -2.16 10.84
CA ALA A 65 -21.61 -0.77 10.52
C ALA A 65 -20.40 0.17 10.69
N ARG A 66 -19.53 -0.12 11.65
CA ARG A 66 -18.33 0.68 11.91
C ARG A 66 -17.29 0.48 10.79
N VAL A 67 -17.10 -0.77 10.37
CA VAL A 67 -16.19 -1.10 9.26
C VAL A 67 -16.71 -0.48 7.96
N THR A 68 -17.99 -0.61 7.65
CA THR A 68 -18.57 -0.06 6.42
C THR A 68 -18.55 1.47 6.38
N ALA A 69 -18.74 2.16 7.49
CA ALA A 69 -18.59 3.61 7.57
C ALA A 69 -17.15 4.02 7.25
N PHE A 70 -16.16 3.33 7.80
CA PHE A 70 -14.76 3.56 7.48
C PHE A 70 -14.46 3.28 6.00
N LEU A 71 -14.90 2.16 5.45
CA LEU A 71 -14.64 1.78 4.06
C LEU A 71 -15.17 2.82 3.06
N THR A 72 -16.31 3.45 3.36
CA THR A 72 -16.88 4.53 2.53
C THR A 72 -15.93 5.74 2.48
N MET A 73 -15.47 6.18 3.64
CA MET A 73 -14.54 7.32 3.75
C MET A 73 -13.17 6.98 3.15
N TRP A 74 -12.63 5.81 3.46
CA TRP A 74 -11.37 5.31 2.95
C TRP A 74 -11.35 5.33 1.42
N THR A 75 -12.32 4.69 0.77
CA THR A 75 -12.40 4.65 -0.70
C THR A 75 -12.52 6.05 -1.32
N PHE A 76 -13.23 6.97 -0.67
CA PHE A 76 -13.30 8.36 -1.10
C PHE A 76 -11.92 9.04 -1.06
N GLN A 77 -11.15 8.84 0.00
CA GLN A 77 -9.82 9.45 0.13
C GLN A 77 -8.83 8.83 -0.87
N GLU A 78 -8.84 7.51 -1.07
CA GLU A 78 -8.01 6.82 -2.07
C GLU A 78 -8.25 7.34 -3.50
N TYR A 79 -9.50 7.62 -3.85
CA TYR A 79 -9.80 8.27 -5.13
C TYR A 79 -9.07 9.61 -5.27
N TRP A 80 -9.05 10.44 -4.21
CA TRP A 80 -8.36 11.73 -4.24
C TRP A 80 -6.84 11.61 -4.17
N HIS A 81 -6.30 10.55 -3.59
CA HIS A 81 -4.87 10.23 -3.71
C HIS A 81 -4.52 9.93 -5.17
N GLY A 82 -5.31 9.11 -5.84
CA GLY A 82 -5.17 8.84 -7.26
C GLY A 82 -5.21 10.10 -8.13
N GLU A 83 -6.18 11.01 -7.88
CA GLU A 83 -6.30 12.29 -8.59
C GLU A 83 -5.08 13.21 -8.34
N ALA A 84 -4.55 13.22 -7.12
CA ALA A 84 -3.35 14.00 -6.79
C ALA A 84 -2.12 13.48 -7.55
N LEU A 85 -1.96 12.16 -7.66
CA LEU A 85 -0.89 11.55 -8.45
C LEU A 85 -1.12 11.75 -9.96
N ALA A 86 -2.39 11.73 -10.43
CA ALA A 86 -2.76 12.07 -11.80
C ALA A 86 -2.32 13.48 -12.16
N ALA A 87 -2.46 14.45 -11.26
CA ALA A 87 -2.00 15.82 -11.49
C ALA A 87 -0.48 15.91 -11.68
N VAL A 88 0.31 15.08 -10.97
CA VAL A 88 1.76 14.99 -11.19
C VAL A 88 2.07 14.38 -12.55
N LEU A 89 1.37 13.31 -12.94
CA LEU A 89 1.53 12.66 -14.25
C LEU A 89 1.18 13.63 -15.38
N ALA A 90 0.06 14.37 -15.25
CA ALA A 90 -0.35 15.40 -16.21
C ALA A 90 0.71 16.48 -16.41
N ALA A 91 1.35 16.94 -15.33
CA ALA A 91 2.43 17.92 -15.39
C ALA A 91 3.67 17.43 -16.16
N HIS A 92 3.82 16.11 -16.30
CA HIS A 92 4.89 15.46 -17.10
C HIS A 92 4.43 15.00 -18.49
N GLY A 93 3.17 15.24 -18.87
CA GLY A 93 2.62 14.79 -20.16
C GLY A 93 2.37 13.28 -20.25
N GLU A 94 2.25 12.61 -19.11
CA GLU A 94 2.04 11.16 -19.02
C GLU A 94 0.56 10.78 -19.02
N GLU A 95 0.25 9.56 -19.47
CA GLU A 95 -1.11 9.03 -19.36
C GLU A 95 -1.57 8.94 -17.92
N HIS A 96 -2.77 9.39 -17.63
CA HIS A 96 -3.35 9.46 -16.29
C HIS A 96 -4.89 9.40 -16.30
N GLY A 97 -5.51 9.40 -15.11
CA GLY A 97 -6.96 9.51 -14.95
C GLY A 97 -7.75 8.34 -15.52
N GLU A 98 -9.00 8.60 -15.92
CA GLU A 98 -9.97 7.57 -16.31
C GLU A 98 -9.51 6.70 -17.46
N GLU A 99 -8.85 7.26 -18.46
CA GLU A 99 -8.38 6.52 -19.65
C GLU A 99 -7.34 5.46 -19.25
N ARG A 100 -6.32 5.87 -18.47
CA ARG A 100 -5.30 4.97 -17.96
C ARG A 100 -5.89 3.92 -17.02
N VAL A 101 -6.73 4.30 -16.07
CA VAL A 101 -7.42 3.38 -15.16
C VAL A 101 -8.25 2.35 -15.93
N GLY A 102 -8.99 2.81 -16.95
CA GLY A 102 -9.74 1.94 -17.84
C GLY A 102 -8.85 0.95 -18.59
N ALA A 103 -7.68 1.39 -19.06
CA ALA A 103 -6.70 0.54 -19.74
C ALA A 103 -6.13 -0.54 -18.81
N VAL A 104 -5.75 -0.19 -17.58
CA VAL A 104 -5.28 -1.13 -16.56
C VAL A 104 -6.35 -2.16 -16.24
N ARG A 105 -7.58 -1.72 -15.95
CA ARG A 105 -8.69 -2.63 -15.60
C ARG A 105 -9.07 -3.59 -16.75
N ARG A 106 -8.95 -3.20 -18.00
CA ARG A 106 -9.18 -4.11 -19.15
C ARG A 106 -8.14 -5.23 -19.23
N LYS A 107 -6.93 -4.99 -18.75
CA LYS A 107 -5.82 -5.98 -18.73
C LYS A 107 -5.90 -6.97 -17.57
N LEU A 108 -6.79 -6.75 -16.59
CA LEU A 108 -6.94 -7.64 -15.45
C LEU A 108 -7.34 -9.05 -15.90
N GLY A 109 -6.60 -10.04 -15.42
CA GLY A 109 -6.74 -11.43 -15.83
C GLY A 109 -7.87 -12.19 -15.13
N ALA A 110 -7.98 -13.49 -15.45
CA ALA A 110 -8.98 -14.38 -14.85
C ALA A 110 -8.83 -14.49 -13.32
N ARG A 111 -7.63 -14.34 -12.78
CA ARG A 111 -7.38 -14.37 -11.33
C ARG A 111 -8.10 -13.23 -10.61
N ASP A 112 -8.03 -12.00 -11.12
CA ASP A 112 -8.73 -10.86 -10.53
C ASP A 112 -10.25 -11.05 -10.59
N LYS A 113 -10.74 -11.58 -11.72
CA LYS A 113 -12.18 -11.88 -11.89
C LYS A 113 -12.69 -12.97 -10.95
N ALA A 114 -11.85 -13.96 -10.59
CA ALA A 114 -12.20 -15.04 -9.69
C ALA A 114 -11.99 -14.68 -8.19
N ARG A 115 -11.19 -13.68 -7.89
CA ARG A 115 -10.82 -13.28 -6.53
C ARG A 115 -12.03 -13.00 -5.63
N PRO A 116 -13.11 -12.31 -6.08
CA PRO A 116 -14.31 -12.13 -5.27
C PRO A 116 -14.95 -13.44 -4.78
N LEU A 117 -14.90 -14.51 -5.59
CA LEU A 117 -15.43 -15.82 -5.19
C LEU A 117 -14.59 -16.46 -4.07
N PHE A 118 -13.27 -16.36 -4.17
CA PHE A 118 -12.37 -16.85 -3.11
C PHE A 118 -12.54 -16.07 -1.81
N MET A 119 -12.75 -14.77 -1.92
CA MET A 119 -12.98 -13.92 -0.75
C MET A 119 -14.33 -14.21 -0.09
N ALA A 120 -15.39 -14.42 -0.87
CA ALA A 120 -16.69 -14.84 -0.35
C ALA A 120 -16.61 -16.20 0.37
N LEU A 121 -15.92 -17.19 -0.23
CA LEU A 121 -15.71 -18.51 0.38
C LEU A 121 -14.88 -18.40 1.67
N GLY A 122 -13.79 -17.64 1.66
CA GLY A 122 -12.97 -17.38 2.84
C GLY A 122 -13.79 -16.71 3.95
N GLY A 123 -14.63 -15.75 3.61
CA GLY A 123 -15.55 -15.08 4.53
C GLY A 123 -16.60 -16.04 5.11
N TRP A 124 -17.16 -16.91 4.30
CA TRP A 124 -18.11 -17.92 4.76
C TRP A 124 -17.45 -18.91 5.75
N ILE A 125 -16.27 -19.42 5.44
CA ILE A 125 -15.51 -20.33 6.32
C ILE A 125 -15.05 -19.63 7.60
N GLY A 126 -14.51 -18.42 7.47
CA GLY A 126 -13.93 -17.64 8.58
C GLY A 126 -14.96 -16.99 9.49
N GLY A 127 -16.16 -16.72 8.98
CA GLY A 127 -17.21 -15.99 9.70
C GLY A 127 -16.71 -14.59 10.13
N SER A 128 -17.15 -14.11 11.28
CA SER A 128 -16.75 -12.81 11.83
C SER A 128 -15.24 -12.66 12.06
N ASP A 129 -14.51 -13.77 12.29
CA ASP A 129 -13.05 -13.75 12.43
C ASP A 129 -12.33 -13.36 11.12
N PHE A 130 -12.98 -13.52 9.95
CA PHE A 130 -12.41 -13.13 8.68
C PHE A 130 -12.26 -11.60 8.53
N THR A 131 -13.07 -10.83 9.25
CA THR A 131 -12.90 -9.37 9.32
C THR A 131 -11.55 -8.99 9.95
N ALA A 132 -11.04 -9.79 10.91
CA ALA A 132 -9.69 -9.56 11.44
C ALA A 132 -8.60 -9.74 10.36
N VAL A 133 -8.78 -10.72 9.47
CA VAL A 133 -7.86 -10.90 8.31
C VAL A 133 -7.82 -9.65 7.46
N HIS A 134 -8.99 -9.11 7.09
CA HIS A 134 -9.09 -7.91 6.26
C HIS A 134 -8.50 -6.67 6.92
N MET A 135 -8.83 -6.44 8.20
CA MET A 135 -8.31 -5.28 8.91
C MET A 135 -6.79 -5.36 9.07
N THR A 136 -6.25 -6.55 9.33
CA THR A 136 -4.80 -6.74 9.41
C THR A 136 -4.14 -6.57 8.05
N TRP A 137 -4.72 -7.14 7.01
CA TRP A 137 -4.22 -6.99 5.63
C TRP A 137 -4.20 -5.52 5.21
N GLY A 138 -5.28 -4.79 5.49
CA GLY A 138 -5.34 -3.34 5.28
C GLY A 138 -4.23 -2.62 6.03
N ALA A 139 -4.04 -2.89 7.33
CA ALA A 139 -2.98 -2.27 8.11
C ALA A 139 -1.58 -2.50 7.50
N VAL A 140 -1.28 -3.73 7.05
CA VAL A 140 0.01 -4.06 6.41
C VAL A 140 0.15 -3.30 5.09
N ASN A 141 -0.90 -3.23 4.29
CA ASN A 141 -0.89 -2.48 3.04
C ASN A 141 -0.66 -0.98 3.29
N GLU A 142 -1.40 -0.37 4.21
CA GLU A 142 -1.26 1.06 4.54
C GLU A 142 0.14 1.41 5.07
N TRP A 143 0.72 0.57 5.96
CA TRP A 143 2.11 0.76 6.40
C TRP A 143 3.09 0.68 5.24
N THR A 144 2.86 -0.23 4.30
CA THR A 144 3.71 -0.39 3.12
C THR A 144 3.58 0.80 2.18
N THR A 145 2.35 1.24 1.91
CA THR A 145 2.04 2.42 1.05
C THR A 145 2.64 3.69 1.64
N GLN A 146 2.41 3.97 2.92
CA GLN A 146 2.97 5.14 3.60
C GLN A 146 4.50 5.13 3.57
N THR A 147 5.12 3.96 3.78
CA THR A 147 6.57 3.78 3.68
C THR A 147 7.04 4.03 2.24
N GLY A 148 6.32 3.54 1.25
CA GLY A 148 6.60 3.77 -0.17
C GLY A 148 6.59 5.26 -0.51
N TYR A 149 5.58 6.01 -0.09
CA TYR A 149 5.52 7.46 -0.28
C TYR A 149 6.68 8.19 0.41
N SER A 150 7.06 7.77 1.60
CA SER A 150 8.20 8.34 2.31
C SER A 150 9.51 8.11 1.57
N GLN A 151 9.76 6.89 1.08
CA GLN A 151 10.96 6.54 0.31
C GLN A 151 11.00 7.29 -1.04
N LEU A 152 9.87 7.33 -1.76
CA LEU A 152 9.76 8.08 -3.01
C LEU A 152 10.06 9.57 -2.81
N SER A 153 9.50 10.18 -1.76
CA SER A 153 9.74 11.59 -1.43
C SER A 153 11.23 11.88 -1.22
N GLN A 154 11.93 10.99 -0.52
CA GLN A 154 13.36 11.14 -0.24
C GLN A 154 14.20 10.96 -1.51
N ARG A 155 13.90 9.95 -2.34
CA ARG A 155 14.64 9.62 -3.56
C ARG A 155 14.48 10.68 -4.65
N ALA A 156 13.24 11.09 -4.89
CA ALA A 156 12.94 12.10 -5.90
C ALA A 156 13.47 13.49 -5.52
N GLY A 157 13.56 13.81 -4.23
CA GLY A 157 14.11 15.07 -3.73
C GLY A 157 13.45 16.34 -4.29
N HIS A 158 12.23 16.22 -4.85
CA HIS A 158 11.49 17.34 -5.44
C HIS A 158 10.56 17.97 -4.39
N PRO A 159 10.68 19.27 -4.09
CA PRO A 159 9.98 19.89 -2.96
C PRO A 159 8.45 19.85 -3.11
N VAL A 160 7.93 20.06 -4.33
CA VAL A 160 6.48 20.03 -4.59
C VAL A 160 5.94 18.60 -4.45
N LEU A 161 6.65 17.59 -4.99
CA LEU A 161 6.26 16.20 -4.79
C LEU A 161 6.28 15.82 -3.31
N SER A 162 7.33 16.21 -2.58
CA SER A 162 7.43 15.94 -1.14
C SER A 162 6.30 16.58 -0.35
N ALA A 163 5.88 17.79 -0.71
CA ALA A 163 4.75 18.48 -0.09
C ALA A 163 3.43 17.73 -0.37
N LEU A 164 3.21 17.28 -1.61
CA LEU A 164 2.05 16.50 -1.99
C LEU A 164 2.00 15.16 -1.25
N LEU A 165 3.06 14.37 -1.32
CA LEU A 165 3.15 13.06 -0.66
C LEU A 165 2.98 13.17 0.86
N LYS A 166 3.47 14.24 1.48
CA LYS A 166 3.24 14.51 2.90
C LYS A 166 1.76 14.72 3.23
N ARG A 167 0.98 15.31 2.32
CA ARG A 167 -0.48 15.46 2.49
C ARG A 167 -1.18 14.11 2.40
N ILE A 168 -0.82 13.28 1.40
CA ILE A 168 -1.32 11.90 1.27
C ILE A 168 -1.00 11.13 2.55
N MET A 169 0.26 11.02 2.95
CA MET A 169 0.69 10.30 4.14
C MET A 169 -0.02 10.72 5.43
N ARG A 170 -0.50 11.98 5.53
CA ARG A 170 -1.30 12.42 6.66
C ARG A 170 -2.70 11.80 6.68
N GLN A 171 -3.28 11.57 5.50
CA GLN A 171 -4.56 10.85 5.38
C GLN A 171 -4.36 9.36 5.61
N GLU A 172 -3.29 8.76 5.05
CA GLU A 172 -2.89 7.38 5.29
C GLU A 172 -2.70 7.06 6.79
N GLY A 173 -2.20 7.99 7.56
CA GLY A 173 -2.09 7.84 9.02
C GLY A 173 -3.43 7.50 9.68
N ARG A 174 -4.55 8.05 9.20
CA ARG A 174 -5.89 7.74 9.70
C ARG A 174 -6.38 6.37 9.25
N HIS A 175 -6.03 5.96 8.02
CA HIS A 175 -6.31 4.62 7.51
C HIS A 175 -5.60 3.57 8.35
N ILE A 176 -4.32 3.79 8.62
CA ILE A 176 -3.50 2.94 9.49
C ILE A 176 -4.11 2.83 10.89
N ASP A 177 -4.47 3.95 11.51
CA ASP A 177 -5.05 3.98 12.86
C ASP A 177 -6.31 3.14 12.96
N PHE A 178 -7.19 3.22 11.95
CA PHE A 178 -8.39 2.42 11.92
C PHE A 178 -8.10 0.93 11.68
N HIS A 179 -7.40 0.62 10.59
CA HIS A 179 -7.10 -0.77 10.23
C HIS A 179 -6.33 -1.49 11.34
N ALA A 180 -5.26 -0.88 11.87
CA ALA A 180 -4.45 -1.49 12.93
C ALA A 180 -5.20 -1.58 14.26
N GLY A 181 -6.02 -0.59 14.60
CA GLY A 181 -6.85 -0.61 15.79
C GLY A 181 -7.90 -1.72 15.75
N GLU A 182 -8.65 -1.83 14.65
CA GLU A 182 -9.64 -2.91 14.45
C GLU A 182 -8.98 -4.29 14.41
N ALA A 183 -7.80 -4.40 13.76
CA ALA A 183 -7.02 -5.64 13.76
C ALA A 183 -6.63 -6.05 15.18
N ALA A 184 -6.04 -5.14 15.95
CA ALA A 184 -5.58 -5.41 17.31
C ALA A 184 -6.74 -5.84 18.23
N ASP A 185 -7.88 -5.14 18.18
CA ASP A 185 -9.05 -5.45 18.98
C ASP A 185 -9.59 -6.86 18.67
N ARG A 186 -9.75 -7.18 17.38
CA ARG A 186 -10.31 -8.47 16.94
C ARG A 186 -9.34 -9.64 17.17
N LEU A 187 -8.06 -9.42 16.94
CA LEU A 187 -7.03 -10.43 17.21
C LEU A 187 -6.89 -10.69 18.72
N SER A 188 -7.01 -9.66 19.57
CA SER A 188 -7.01 -9.84 21.03
C SER A 188 -8.20 -10.66 21.50
N ALA A 189 -9.35 -10.54 20.85
CA ALA A 189 -10.58 -11.22 21.24
C ALA A 189 -10.66 -12.70 20.80
N SER A 190 -9.91 -13.11 19.76
CA SER A 190 -10.07 -14.44 19.18
C SER A 190 -8.74 -15.09 18.77
N ARG A 191 -8.40 -16.21 19.42
CA ARG A 191 -7.27 -17.05 19.01
C ARG A 191 -7.49 -17.71 17.65
N ARG A 192 -8.73 -17.91 17.24
CA ARG A 192 -9.05 -18.40 15.89
C ARG A 192 -8.74 -17.34 14.85
N ALA A 193 -9.13 -16.07 15.12
CA ALA A 193 -8.78 -14.94 14.28
C ALA A 193 -7.25 -14.80 14.12
N GLN A 194 -6.49 -14.93 15.21
CA GLN A 194 -5.01 -14.90 15.15
C GLN A 194 -4.46 -15.97 14.21
N ARG A 195 -4.90 -17.23 14.35
CA ARG A 195 -4.43 -18.34 13.52
C ARG A 195 -4.81 -18.16 12.05
N LEU A 196 -6.06 -17.75 11.80
CA LEU A 196 -6.56 -17.52 10.45
C LEU A 196 -5.80 -16.38 9.77
N THR A 197 -5.63 -15.26 10.46
CA THR A 197 -4.90 -14.09 9.96
C THR A 197 -3.43 -14.43 9.68
N ARG A 198 -2.77 -15.10 10.64
CA ARG A 198 -1.38 -15.54 10.47
C ARG A 198 -1.20 -16.43 9.24
N MET A 199 -2.10 -17.40 9.06
CA MET A 199 -2.08 -18.29 7.91
C MET A 199 -2.31 -17.51 6.61
N ALA A 200 -3.32 -16.64 6.58
CA ALA A 200 -3.65 -15.84 5.41
C ALA A 200 -2.47 -14.93 4.99
N LEU A 201 -1.88 -14.19 5.93
CA LEU A 201 -0.72 -13.34 5.63
C LEU A 201 0.49 -14.14 5.17
N ARG A 202 0.80 -15.25 5.85
CA ARG A 202 1.98 -16.05 5.54
C ARG A 202 1.96 -16.66 4.13
N HIS A 203 0.77 -17.04 3.64
CA HIS A 203 0.64 -17.79 2.40
C HIS A 203 0.07 -17.00 1.22
N PHE A 204 -0.63 -15.92 1.47
CA PHE A 204 -1.35 -15.20 0.43
C PHE A 204 -1.02 -13.71 0.33
N TRP A 205 -0.41 -13.12 1.37
CA TRP A 205 -0.03 -11.72 1.29
C TRP A 205 1.09 -11.51 0.26
N ALA A 206 0.96 -10.46 -0.52
CA ALA A 206 1.95 -10.00 -1.50
C ALA A 206 1.96 -8.46 -1.49
N PRO A 207 3.03 -7.83 -2.00
CA PRO A 207 3.12 -6.37 -2.08
C PRO A 207 1.89 -5.73 -2.71
N VAL A 208 1.57 -4.54 -2.24
CA VAL A 208 0.45 -3.73 -2.76
C VAL A 208 0.56 -3.59 -4.28
N GLY A 209 -0.53 -3.84 -4.99
CA GLY A 209 -0.56 -3.86 -6.46
C GLY A 209 -0.26 -5.22 -7.09
N SER A 210 0.22 -6.21 -6.33
CA SER A 210 0.43 -7.57 -6.88
C SER A 210 -0.88 -8.17 -7.38
N GLY A 211 -0.85 -8.71 -8.60
CA GLY A 211 -2.04 -9.27 -9.28
C GLY A 211 -2.85 -8.22 -10.07
N VAL A 212 -2.58 -6.95 -9.89
CA VAL A 212 -3.12 -5.83 -10.68
C VAL A 212 -2.07 -5.33 -11.66
N MET A 213 -0.89 -5.08 -11.14
CA MET A 213 0.26 -4.62 -11.93
C MET A 213 1.07 -5.80 -12.47
N PRO A 214 1.75 -5.65 -13.61
CA PRO A 214 2.72 -6.64 -14.09
C PRO A 214 3.77 -6.96 -13.03
N ALA A 215 4.25 -8.21 -12.99
CA ALA A 215 5.23 -8.65 -11.99
C ALA A 215 6.52 -7.79 -12.02
N GLU A 216 6.97 -7.42 -13.21
CA GLU A 216 8.13 -6.55 -13.43
C GLU A 216 7.98 -5.14 -12.82
N GLU A 217 6.75 -4.62 -12.76
CA GLU A 217 6.48 -3.34 -12.10
C GLU A 217 6.49 -3.48 -10.58
N VAL A 218 6.01 -4.61 -10.06
CA VAL A 218 6.07 -4.92 -8.63
C VAL A 218 7.53 -5.10 -8.17
N ASP A 219 8.33 -5.80 -8.97
CA ASP A 219 9.75 -6.03 -8.70
C ASP A 219 10.55 -4.71 -8.77
N PHE A 220 10.30 -3.90 -9.80
CA PHE A 220 10.87 -2.56 -9.90
C PHE A 220 10.54 -1.70 -8.69
N LEU A 221 9.27 -1.67 -8.26
CA LEU A 221 8.86 -0.87 -7.11
C LEU A 221 9.54 -1.33 -5.83
N ALA A 222 9.62 -2.64 -5.60
CA ALA A 222 10.28 -3.22 -4.44
C ALA A 222 11.78 -2.86 -4.42
N GLU A 223 12.46 -3.00 -5.55
CA GLU A 223 13.86 -2.62 -5.68
C GLU A 223 14.07 -1.12 -5.51
N TYR A 224 13.30 -0.30 -6.22
CA TYR A 224 13.43 1.15 -6.19
C TYR A 224 13.17 1.72 -4.79
N LEU A 225 12.18 1.23 -4.05
CA LEU A 225 11.81 1.79 -2.75
C LEU A 225 12.51 1.10 -1.56
N LEU A 226 12.78 -0.21 -1.64
CA LEU A 226 13.22 -1.02 -0.51
C LEU A 226 14.58 -1.71 -0.73
N GLY A 227 15.22 -1.55 -1.89
CA GLY A 227 16.44 -2.26 -2.27
C GLY A 227 17.70 -1.82 -1.55
N ASP A 228 17.82 -0.56 -1.13
CA ASP A 228 18.95 -0.05 -0.38
C ASP A 228 18.84 -0.25 1.13
N GLU A 229 19.84 0.19 1.89
CA GLU A 229 19.86 0.03 3.36
C GLU A 229 18.71 0.78 4.05
N SER A 230 18.39 2.00 3.60
CA SER A 230 17.27 2.78 4.12
C SER A 230 15.95 2.08 3.90
N GLY A 231 15.74 1.54 2.69
CA GLY A 231 14.57 0.77 2.32
C GLY A 231 14.43 -0.53 3.10
N ARG A 232 15.51 -1.31 3.23
CA ARG A 232 15.54 -2.50 4.08
C ARG A 232 15.26 -2.20 5.55
N ALA A 233 15.81 -1.10 6.08
CA ALA A 233 15.49 -0.65 7.43
C ALA A 233 14.02 -0.26 7.58
N ALA A 234 13.42 0.30 6.51
CA ALA A 234 12.00 0.61 6.47
C ALA A 234 11.13 -0.67 6.45
N ALA A 235 11.49 -1.67 5.65
CA ALA A 235 10.83 -2.99 5.65
C ALA A 235 10.82 -3.62 7.05
N ARG A 236 11.97 -3.62 7.74
CA ARG A 236 12.07 -4.08 9.13
C ARG A 236 11.18 -3.28 10.10
N ARG A 237 10.97 -1.98 9.86
CA ARG A 237 10.04 -1.18 10.68
C ARG A 237 8.60 -1.63 10.51
N ILE A 238 8.18 -1.96 9.29
CA ILE A 238 6.84 -2.50 9.02
C ILE A 238 6.67 -3.85 9.74
N ASP A 239 7.63 -4.76 9.60
CA ASP A 239 7.56 -6.07 10.26
C ASP A 239 7.46 -5.94 11.79
N ARG A 240 8.16 -4.96 12.41
CA ARG A 240 7.97 -4.65 13.82
C ARG A 240 6.58 -4.12 14.19
N GLN A 241 5.88 -3.44 13.28
CA GLN A 241 4.48 -3.06 13.51
C GLN A 241 3.56 -4.29 13.47
N ILE A 242 3.82 -5.19 12.52
CA ILE A 242 3.09 -6.47 12.40
C ILE A 242 3.29 -7.31 13.67
N ASP A 243 4.51 -7.38 14.18
CA ASP A 243 4.85 -8.13 15.40
C ASP A 243 4.10 -7.67 16.66
N ARG A 244 3.66 -6.41 16.70
CA ARG A 244 2.86 -5.88 17.81
C ARG A 244 1.41 -6.35 17.79
N LEU A 245 0.93 -6.87 16.67
CA LEU A 245 -0.43 -7.39 16.56
C LEU A 245 -0.51 -8.78 17.20
N PRO A 246 -1.57 -9.05 18.00
CA PRO A 246 -1.69 -10.31 18.73
C PRO A 246 -1.63 -11.54 17.83
N GLY A 247 -0.70 -12.45 18.12
CA GLY A 247 -0.52 -13.71 17.41
C GLY A 247 0.26 -13.64 16.08
N LEU A 248 0.81 -12.47 15.71
CA LEU A 248 1.48 -12.28 14.42
C LEU A 248 3.01 -12.15 14.50
N SER A 249 3.58 -12.16 15.70
CA SER A 249 5.03 -12.02 15.89
C SER A 249 5.85 -13.03 15.07
N GLY A 250 6.96 -12.58 14.48
CA GLY A 250 7.93 -13.40 13.75
C GLY A 250 7.49 -13.82 12.35
N LEU A 251 6.57 -13.08 11.71
CA LEU A 251 6.19 -13.34 10.32
C LEU A 251 7.26 -12.90 9.32
N HIS A 252 7.91 -11.77 9.56
CA HIS A 252 8.91 -11.17 8.65
C HIS A 252 8.41 -11.05 7.21
N LEU A 253 7.19 -10.53 7.02
CA LEU A 253 6.50 -10.54 5.73
C LEU A 253 7.19 -9.66 4.71
N VAL A 254 7.46 -8.40 5.08
CA VAL A 254 7.96 -7.40 4.15
C VAL A 254 9.44 -7.64 3.86
N GLU A 255 10.24 -8.01 4.87
CA GLU A 255 11.64 -8.38 4.68
C GLU A 255 11.81 -9.55 3.72
N LYS A 256 11.02 -10.63 3.89
CA LYS A 256 11.08 -11.81 3.01
C LYS A 256 10.73 -11.46 1.57
N VAL A 257 9.61 -10.79 1.37
CA VAL A 257 9.16 -10.44 0.02
C VAL A 257 10.15 -9.48 -0.64
N THR A 258 10.75 -8.57 0.12
CA THR A 258 11.80 -7.68 -0.40
C THR A 258 13.06 -8.49 -0.76
N ALA A 259 13.50 -9.41 0.08
CA ALA A 259 14.66 -10.26 -0.19
C ALA A 259 14.46 -11.16 -1.42
N ASP A 260 13.25 -11.70 -1.60
CA ASP A 260 12.93 -12.59 -2.72
C ASP A 260 12.86 -11.84 -4.07
N ARG A 261 12.58 -10.53 -4.07
CA ARG A 261 12.36 -9.72 -5.27
C ARG A 261 13.53 -8.82 -5.62
N VAL A 262 14.31 -8.42 -4.63
CA VAL A 262 15.51 -7.57 -4.83
C VAL A 262 16.71 -8.51 -4.89
N PRO A 263 17.37 -8.66 -6.06
CA PRO A 263 18.62 -9.42 -6.15
C PRO A 263 19.60 -8.91 -5.09
N ALA A 264 20.28 -9.81 -4.37
CA ALA A 264 21.39 -9.39 -3.55
C ALA A 264 22.31 -8.57 -4.45
N ALA A 265 22.51 -7.28 -4.15
CA ALA A 265 23.50 -6.48 -4.84
C ALA A 265 24.77 -7.33 -4.85
N ALA A 266 25.30 -7.64 -6.02
CA ALA A 266 26.56 -8.35 -6.14
C ALA A 266 27.50 -7.65 -5.17
N ALA A 267 27.99 -8.38 -4.17
CA ALA A 267 28.92 -7.85 -3.20
C ALA A 267 29.98 -7.13 -4.04
N ALA A 268 30.02 -5.81 -3.88
CA ALA A 268 30.95 -4.99 -4.62
C ALA A 268 32.30 -5.65 -4.42
N THR A 269 32.89 -6.06 -5.50
CA THR A 269 34.20 -6.65 -5.59
C THR A 269 35.22 -5.62 -5.12
N ASP A 270 35.35 -5.47 -3.79
CA ASP A 270 36.46 -4.78 -3.14
C ASP A 270 37.77 -5.61 -3.22
N ASP A 271 37.73 -6.78 -3.87
CA ASP A 271 38.91 -7.64 -4.02
C ASP A 271 39.79 -7.34 -5.27
N GLU A 272 39.35 -6.48 -6.19
CA GLU A 272 40.21 -6.12 -7.34
C GLU A 272 41.17 -4.95 -7.09
N ALA A 273 41.00 -4.20 -6.01
CA ALA A 273 41.86 -3.07 -5.68
C ALA A 273 43.15 -3.47 -4.92
N VAL A 274 43.24 -4.67 -4.39
CA VAL A 274 44.42 -5.12 -3.62
C VAL A 274 45.39 -5.94 -4.46
N SER A 275 45.02 -6.40 -5.65
CA SER A 275 45.89 -7.20 -6.52
C SER A 275 46.73 -6.41 -7.54
N GLN A 276 46.61 -5.09 -7.60
CA GLN A 276 47.44 -4.24 -8.48
C GLN A 276 48.48 -3.38 -7.75
N ALA A 277 48.69 -3.63 -6.47
CA ALA A 277 49.71 -2.92 -5.65
C ALA A 277 50.72 -3.89 -4.98
N ALA A 278 51.02 -5.04 -5.62
CA ALA A 278 52.08 -5.93 -5.18
C ALA A 278 53.02 -6.27 -6.37
#